data_077504e8934f47b0ec987b47390620f0
#
_entry.id   077504e8934f47b0ec987b47390620f0
#
_cell.length_a   1.000
_cell.length_b   1.000
_cell.length_c   1.000
_cell.angle_alpha   90.00
_cell.angle_beta   90.00
_cell.angle_gamma   90.00
#
_symmetry.space_group_name_H-M   'P 1'
#
loop_
_entity.id
_entity.type
_entity.pdbx_description
1 polymer ?
#
loop_
_entity_poly.entity_id
_entity_poly.type
_entity_poly.pdbx_seq_one_letter_code
_entity_poly.pdbx_strand_id
1 'polypeptide(L)'
;TNELDLSRKLELNKEIIFGKLDNNFTYYIKQNLKPKKKASIHLILKAGSLMEDDDQLGLAHLIEHMVFNGTKNYPKNEMDKYLNSIGLQIGSDYNASTGYETTIYKMEIPTEDISNLDKGIHILSEMVGHASLTDASFDKEREIVEEEWRSDLGKSKRLYNEFQEYLYKNSKFAERQPIGDMEIIRSFSYETAKRFYYDWYRPNLMGIIAVGDFDPNYVKKIIEKNFSKLENKSNRIPPDTLLPKYNETIFLNQSDKEQTNILFTIRNKSKKLKLHTVRNARTSSIYNFIIDIVNDRFDALNDKEKINYDIAFINKFSLTSKTDAFF
;
A
#
# COMPACT_ATOMS: atom_id res chain seq x y z
N THR A 1 -30.13 29.26 -13.58
CA THR A 1 -29.30 28.03 -13.37
C THR A 1 -27.91 28.49 -13.08
N ASN A 2 -27.44 28.39 -11.83
CA ASN A 2 -26.03 28.61 -11.50
C ASN A 2 -25.21 27.58 -12.27
N GLU A 3 -24.46 28.02 -13.25
CA GLU A 3 -23.49 27.15 -13.94
C GLU A 3 -22.48 26.63 -12.91
N LEU A 4 -22.28 25.32 -12.89
CA LEU A 4 -21.32 24.66 -12.01
C LEU A 4 -19.89 25.10 -12.38
N ASP A 5 -19.21 25.79 -11.46
CA ASP A 5 -17.81 26.15 -11.67
C ASP A 5 -16.93 24.88 -11.64
N LEU A 6 -16.59 24.41 -12.82
CA LEU A 6 -15.77 23.20 -13.02
C LEU A 6 -14.30 23.40 -12.61
N SER A 7 -13.82 24.64 -12.49
CA SER A 7 -12.46 24.96 -12.08
C SER A 7 -12.26 24.97 -10.57
N ARG A 8 -13.38 25.05 -9.81
CA ARG A 8 -13.36 25.06 -8.34
C ARG A 8 -12.59 23.86 -7.79
N LYS A 9 -11.66 24.12 -6.88
CA LYS A 9 -10.92 23.09 -6.18
C LYS A 9 -11.86 22.31 -5.24
N LEU A 10 -11.62 21.02 -5.13
CA LEU A 10 -12.26 20.18 -4.11
C LEU A 10 -11.60 20.47 -2.78
N GLU A 11 -12.42 20.78 -1.80
CA GLU A 11 -11.98 20.98 -0.42
C GLU A 11 -11.96 19.65 0.33
N LEU A 12 -11.06 19.52 1.28
CA LEU A 12 -11.07 18.42 2.22
C LEU A 12 -12.34 18.53 3.10
N ASN A 13 -12.93 17.39 3.45
CA ASN A 13 -14.06 17.38 4.38
C ASN A 13 -13.67 18.10 5.68
N LYS A 14 -14.48 19.07 6.10
CA LYS A 14 -14.24 19.93 7.29
C LYS A 14 -14.16 19.15 8.61
N GLU A 15 -14.69 17.95 8.66
CA GLU A 15 -14.58 17.04 9.82
C GLU A 15 -13.20 16.36 9.92
N ILE A 16 -12.35 16.47 8.91
CA ILE A 16 -11.02 15.92 8.92
C ILE A 16 -10.03 16.94 9.46
N ILE A 17 -9.38 16.62 10.57
CA ILE A 17 -8.22 17.37 11.04
C ILE A 17 -7.02 16.92 10.22
N PHE A 18 -6.53 17.81 9.40
CA PHE A 18 -5.32 17.62 8.61
C PHE A 18 -4.20 18.50 9.15
N GLY A 19 -2.98 17.94 9.20
CA GLY A 19 -1.82 18.71 9.58
C GLY A 19 -0.51 18.07 9.14
N LYS A 20 0.56 18.84 9.35
CA LYS A 20 1.92 18.46 9.03
C LYS A 20 2.83 18.94 10.16
N LEU A 21 3.68 18.06 10.67
CA LEU A 21 4.67 18.38 11.70
C LEU A 21 5.89 19.07 11.06
N ASP A 22 6.72 19.69 11.89
CA ASP A 22 7.93 20.39 11.45
C ASP A 22 8.91 19.48 10.67
N ASN A 23 8.97 18.19 11.02
CA ASN A 23 9.75 17.18 10.30
C ASN A 23 9.07 16.68 9.01
N ASN A 24 7.97 17.30 8.60
CA ASN A 24 7.16 16.96 7.43
C ASN A 24 6.33 15.68 7.53
N PHE A 25 6.22 15.06 8.70
CA PHE A 25 5.25 13.99 8.93
C PHE A 25 3.81 14.51 8.78
N THR A 26 2.95 13.78 8.06
CA THR A 26 1.58 14.22 7.74
C THR A 26 0.56 13.41 8.53
N TYR A 27 -0.54 14.04 8.98
CA TYR A 27 -1.62 13.32 9.63
C TYR A 27 -3.01 13.73 9.14
N TYR A 28 -3.92 12.77 9.15
CA TYR A 28 -5.35 12.93 8.88
C TYR A 28 -6.12 12.24 10.00
N ILE A 29 -6.98 12.98 10.69
CA ILE A 29 -7.74 12.47 11.83
C ILE A 29 -9.21 12.77 11.61
N LYS A 30 -10.06 11.75 11.73
CA LYS A 30 -11.51 11.90 11.66
C LYS A 30 -12.20 11.10 12.74
N GLN A 31 -13.08 11.74 13.53
CA GLN A 31 -13.97 11.02 14.40
C GLN A 31 -15.01 10.24 13.58
N ASN A 32 -15.23 8.99 13.94
CA ASN A 32 -16.30 8.15 13.42
C ASN A 32 -16.86 7.28 14.54
N LEU A 33 -18.11 7.53 14.92
CA LEU A 33 -18.77 6.86 16.04
C LEU A 33 -19.35 5.48 15.70
N LYS A 34 -19.12 4.99 14.49
CA LYS A 34 -19.57 3.67 14.01
C LYS A 34 -18.45 2.95 13.25
N PRO A 35 -18.00 1.76 13.71
CA PRO A 35 -18.44 1.08 14.94
C PRO A 35 -18.01 1.83 16.21
N LYS A 36 -18.76 1.68 17.29
CA LYS A 36 -18.39 2.24 18.59
C LYS A 36 -17.16 1.53 19.16
N LYS A 37 -16.38 2.26 19.96
CA LYS A 37 -15.26 1.74 20.75
C LYS A 37 -14.17 1.11 19.90
N LYS A 38 -13.98 1.59 18.67
CA LYS A 38 -12.98 1.10 17.73
C LYS A 38 -12.33 2.24 16.96
N ALA A 39 -11.03 2.12 16.72
CA ALA A 39 -10.25 3.03 15.89
C ALA A 39 -9.44 2.26 14.87
N SER A 40 -9.48 2.70 13.62
CA SER A 40 -8.62 2.21 12.52
C SER A 40 -7.48 3.18 12.30
N ILE A 41 -6.25 2.70 12.45
CA ILE A 41 -5.03 3.49 12.32
C ILE A 41 -4.21 2.93 11.16
N HIS A 42 -3.92 3.78 10.17
CA HIS A 42 -3.05 3.41 9.05
C HIS A 42 -1.83 4.33 9.04
N LEU A 43 -0.65 3.76 9.21
CA LEU A 43 0.61 4.44 8.98
C LEU A 43 1.09 4.09 7.58
N ILE A 44 1.31 5.11 6.75
CA ILE A 44 1.68 4.96 5.35
C ILE A 44 3.09 5.51 5.17
N LEU A 45 4.00 4.67 4.70
CA LEU A 45 5.31 5.03 4.23
C LEU A 45 5.29 5.08 2.70
N LYS A 46 5.66 6.22 2.10
CA LYS A 46 5.81 6.38 0.65
C LYS A 46 7.16 5.83 0.17
N ALA A 47 7.43 4.61 0.56
CA ALA A 47 8.54 3.80 0.09
C ALA A 47 8.10 2.34 0.01
N GLY A 48 8.50 1.68 -1.05
CA GLY A 48 8.26 0.28 -1.34
C GLY A 48 9.39 -0.22 -2.22
N SER A 49 9.17 -1.30 -2.96
CA SER A 49 10.24 -1.95 -3.73
C SER A 49 10.87 -1.09 -4.83
N LEU A 50 10.20 -0.06 -5.35
CA LEU A 50 10.81 0.88 -6.30
C LEU A 50 11.97 1.69 -5.74
N MET A 51 12.09 1.80 -4.42
CA MET A 51 13.15 2.51 -3.72
C MET A 51 14.42 1.67 -3.56
N GLU A 52 14.35 0.40 -3.88
CA GLU A 52 15.47 -0.52 -3.77
C GLU A 52 16.56 -0.21 -4.79
N ASP A 53 17.81 -0.32 -4.36
CA ASP A 53 18.97 -0.42 -5.24
C ASP A 53 19.08 -1.86 -5.79
N ASP A 54 19.96 -2.10 -6.76
CA ASP A 54 20.08 -3.42 -7.40
C ASP A 54 20.54 -4.52 -6.43
N ASP A 55 21.24 -4.15 -5.36
CA ASP A 55 21.66 -5.07 -4.28
C ASP A 55 20.60 -5.21 -3.16
N GLN A 56 19.40 -4.65 -3.34
CA GLN A 56 18.35 -4.58 -2.31
C GLN A 56 17.02 -5.22 -2.74
N LEU A 57 16.97 -5.97 -3.83
CA LEU A 57 15.72 -6.52 -4.36
C LEU A 57 15.01 -7.43 -3.36
N GLY A 58 13.86 -6.99 -2.86
CA GLY A 58 13.04 -7.65 -1.84
C GLY A 58 13.25 -7.12 -0.41
N LEU A 59 14.22 -6.21 -0.20
CA LEU A 59 14.50 -5.71 1.15
C LEU A 59 13.44 -4.74 1.67
N ALA A 60 12.66 -4.09 0.80
CA ALA A 60 11.52 -3.29 1.23
C ALA A 60 10.48 -4.16 1.98
N HIS A 61 10.18 -5.35 1.44
CA HIS A 61 9.28 -6.33 2.05
C HIS A 61 9.90 -6.97 3.29
N LEU A 62 11.17 -7.37 3.22
CA LEU A 62 11.89 -7.91 4.37
C LEU A 62 11.91 -6.91 5.56
N ILE A 63 12.13 -5.62 5.32
CA ILE A 63 12.10 -4.61 6.38
C ILE A 63 10.69 -4.44 6.96
N GLU A 64 9.65 -4.61 6.17
CA GLU A 64 8.28 -4.66 6.67
C GLU A 64 8.10 -5.75 7.73
N HIS A 65 8.63 -6.97 7.51
CA HIS A 65 8.65 -8.04 8.52
C HIS A 65 9.52 -7.68 9.72
N MET A 66 10.69 -7.10 9.47
CA MET A 66 11.67 -6.80 10.51
C MET A 66 11.16 -5.85 11.58
N VAL A 67 10.30 -4.86 11.23
CA VAL A 67 9.78 -3.91 12.21
C VAL A 67 8.81 -4.54 13.22
N PHE A 68 8.28 -5.74 12.94
CA PHE A 68 7.50 -6.54 13.88
C PHE A 68 8.38 -7.38 14.83
N ASN A 69 9.68 -7.49 14.57
CA ASN A 69 10.60 -8.26 15.41
C ASN A 69 11.09 -7.51 16.65
N GLY A 70 10.50 -6.36 16.93
CA GLY A 70 10.77 -5.53 18.09
C GLY A 70 11.43 -4.21 17.75
N THR A 71 11.41 -3.34 18.72
CA THR A 71 11.95 -1.99 18.66
C THR A 71 12.85 -1.71 19.87
N LYS A 72 13.48 -0.54 19.89
CA LYS A 72 14.32 -0.13 21.01
C LYS A 72 13.61 -0.22 22.36
N ASN A 73 12.33 0.18 22.42
CA ASN A 73 11.57 0.24 23.67
C ASN A 73 10.62 -0.95 23.86
N TYR A 74 10.36 -1.72 22.81
CA TYR A 74 9.49 -2.89 22.83
C TYR A 74 10.20 -4.09 22.19
N PRO A 75 10.88 -4.94 22.97
CA PRO A 75 11.31 -6.24 22.49
C PRO A 75 10.12 -7.02 21.90
N LYS A 76 10.36 -7.84 20.88
CA LYS A 76 9.33 -8.58 20.16
C LYS A 76 8.25 -9.19 21.06
N ASN A 77 8.68 -9.92 22.07
CA ASN A 77 7.78 -10.62 22.99
C ASN A 77 6.91 -9.67 23.84
N GLU A 78 7.35 -8.48 24.13
CA GLU A 78 6.58 -7.48 24.89
C GLU A 78 5.54 -6.79 24.02
N MET A 79 5.90 -6.46 22.78
CA MET A 79 4.99 -5.90 21.80
C MET A 79 3.83 -6.86 21.51
N ASP A 80 4.15 -8.12 21.17
CA ASP A 80 3.14 -9.14 20.87
C ASP A 80 2.24 -9.43 22.08
N LYS A 81 2.83 -9.54 23.30
CA LYS A 81 2.04 -9.74 24.53
C LYS A 81 1.08 -8.59 24.78
N TYR A 82 1.52 -7.35 24.57
CA TYR A 82 0.63 -6.21 24.72
C TYR A 82 -0.50 -6.23 23.70
N LEU A 83 -0.20 -6.37 22.42
CA LEU A 83 -1.22 -6.37 21.37
C LEU A 83 -2.24 -7.49 21.60
N ASN A 84 -1.79 -8.70 21.92
CA ASN A 84 -2.66 -9.81 22.28
C ASN A 84 -3.50 -9.53 23.54
N SER A 85 -2.94 -8.84 24.56
CA SER A 85 -3.66 -8.53 25.82
C SER A 85 -4.86 -7.59 25.61
N ILE A 86 -4.83 -6.77 24.56
CA ILE A 86 -5.95 -5.90 24.17
C ILE A 86 -6.81 -6.50 23.05
N GLY A 87 -6.62 -7.80 22.76
CA GLY A 87 -7.42 -8.57 21.83
C GLY A 87 -7.02 -8.44 20.36
N LEU A 88 -5.89 -7.84 20.04
CA LEU A 88 -5.41 -7.71 18.65
C LEU A 88 -4.62 -8.94 18.21
N GLN A 89 -5.00 -9.49 17.05
CA GLN A 89 -4.31 -10.62 16.42
C GLN A 89 -3.62 -10.18 15.15
N ILE A 90 -2.40 -10.70 14.92
CA ILE A 90 -1.65 -10.48 13.68
C ILE A 90 -2.45 -11.04 12.49
N GLY A 91 -2.45 -10.31 11.40
CA GLY A 91 -3.18 -10.68 10.18
C GLY A 91 -4.60 -10.13 10.13
N SER A 92 -5.40 -10.25 11.19
CA SER A 92 -6.77 -9.73 11.24
C SER A 92 -6.87 -8.29 11.75
N ASP A 93 -6.25 -7.99 12.89
CA ASP A 93 -6.41 -6.70 13.57
C ASP A 93 -5.18 -5.79 13.41
N TYR A 94 -4.00 -6.34 13.27
CA TYR A 94 -2.83 -5.59 12.84
C TYR A 94 -2.06 -6.34 11.76
N ASN A 95 -1.67 -5.62 10.73
CA ASN A 95 -1.04 -6.17 9.54
C ASN A 95 -0.24 -5.09 8.81
N ALA A 96 0.59 -5.52 7.87
CA ALA A 96 1.26 -4.62 6.95
C ALA A 96 1.22 -5.15 5.52
N SER A 97 1.61 -4.33 4.58
CA SER A 97 1.77 -4.72 3.18
C SER A 97 2.76 -3.81 2.48
N THR A 98 3.66 -4.40 1.73
CA THR A 98 4.62 -3.71 0.87
C THR A 98 4.22 -3.84 -0.58
N GLY A 99 4.05 -2.70 -1.25
CA GLY A 99 3.87 -2.61 -2.68
C GLY A 99 5.08 -1.98 -3.36
N TYR A 100 4.92 -1.63 -4.62
CA TYR A 100 5.97 -0.94 -5.38
C TYR A 100 6.32 0.44 -4.81
N GLU A 101 5.31 1.24 -4.44
CA GLU A 101 5.45 2.65 -4.10
C GLU A 101 5.31 2.94 -2.61
N THR A 102 4.72 2.02 -1.85
CA THR A 102 4.33 2.25 -0.45
C THR A 102 4.42 0.99 0.39
N THR A 103 4.74 1.19 1.67
CA THR A 103 4.52 0.22 2.74
C THR A 103 3.46 0.78 3.68
N ILE A 104 2.46 -0.03 4.04
CA ILE A 104 1.31 0.39 4.86
C ILE A 104 1.22 -0.52 6.07
N TYR A 105 1.19 0.07 7.26
CA TYR A 105 0.94 -0.60 8.53
C TYR A 105 -0.47 -0.26 9.00
N LYS A 106 -1.26 -1.27 9.35
CA LYS A 106 -2.66 -1.12 9.77
C LYS A 106 -2.83 -1.67 11.18
N MET A 107 -3.65 -1.01 11.97
CA MET A 107 -3.99 -1.46 13.31
C MET A 107 -5.42 -1.06 13.66
N GLU A 108 -6.23 -2.04 14.08
CA GLU A 108 -7.61 -1.84 14.53
C GLU A 108 -7.65 -1.87 16.06
N ILE A 109 -7.67 -0.72 16.71
CA ILE A 109 -7.48 -0.57 18.15
C ILE A 109 -8.82 -0.46 18.88
N PRO A 110 -9.08 -1.29 19.92
CA PRO A 110 -10.23 -1.09 20.80
C PRO A 110 -10.04 0.17 21.66
N THR A 111 -11.06 1.06 21.67
CA THR A 111 -11.02 2.35 22.36
C THR A 111 -11.88 2.39 23.63
N GLU A 112 -12.29 1.22 24.17
CA GLU A 112 -12.87 1.12 25.50
C GLU A 112 -11.93 1.70 26.56
N ASP A 113 -10.64 1.36 26.46
CA ASP A 113 -9.57 2.00 27.18
C ASP A 113 -8.76 2.88 26.22
N ILE A 114 -8.84 4.19 26.42
CA ILE A 114 -8.17 5.15 25.55
C ILE A 114 -6.64 5.02 25.58
N SER A 115 -6.07 4.42 26.63
CA SER A 115 -4.65 4.15 26.74
C SER A 115 -4.14 3.16 25.67
N ASN A 116 -5.01 2.29 25.16
CA ASN A 116 -4.71 1.39 24.05
C ASN A 116 -4.33 2.18 22.80
N LEU A 117 -5.02 3.31 22.54
CA LEU A 117 -4.76 4.16 21.39
C LEU A 117 -3.41 4.89 21.50
N ASP A 118 -3.10 5.44 22.69
CA ASP A 118 -1.77 6.06 22.94
C ASP A 118 -0.64 5.05 22.72
N LYS A 119 -0.77 3.86 23.28
CA LYS A 119 0.26 2.83 23.19
C LYS A 119 0.36 2.22 21.80
N GLY A 120 -0.77 2.00 21.11
CA GLY A 120 -0.76 1.50 19.72
C GLY A 120 -0.10 2.48 18.75
N ILE A 121 -0.42 3.77 18.84
CA ILE A 121 0.23 4.83 18.04
C ILE A 121 1.72 4.95 18.40
N HIS A 122 2.07 4.80 19.69
CA HIS A 122 3.47 4.78 20.11
C HIS A 122 4.24 3.58 19.53
N ILE A 123 3.66 2.37 19.55
CA ILE A 123 4.25 1.18 18.91
C ILE A 123 4.50 1.44 17.42
N LEU A 124 3.53 2.00 16.69
CA LEU A 124 3.72 2.33 15.28
C LEU A 124 4.87 3.32 15.06
N SER A 125 5.03 4.31 15.96
CA SER A 125 6.14 5.26 15.85
C SER A 125 7.50 4.60 16.12
N GLU A 126 7.56 3.66 17.07
CA GLU A 126 8.76 2.87 17.36
C GLU A 126 9.15 1.96 16.20
N MET A 127 8.18 1.27 15.58
CA MET A 127 8.40 0.41 14.42
C MET A 127 9.08 1.16 13.26
N VAL A 128 8.63 2.38 12.98
CA VAL A 128 9.16 3.13 11.83
C VAL A 128 10.34 4.05 12.17
N GLY A 129 10.58 4.33 13.44
CA GLY A 129 11.67 5.21 13.91
C GLY A 129 12.82 4.47 14.58
N HIS A 130 12.56 3.34 15.22
CA HIS A 130 13.45 2.69 16.17
C HIS A 130 13.42 1.15 16.11
N ALA A 131 13.20 0.55 14.94
CA ALA A 131 13.20 -0.90 14.76
C ALA A 131 14.52 -1.54 15.20
N SER A 132 14.44 -2.69 15.86
CA SER A 132 15.61 -3.48 16.27
C SER A 132 16.04 -4.40 15.13
N LEU A 133 16.88 -3.89 14.23
CA LEU A 133 17.36 -4.60 13.06
C LEU A 133 18.58 -5.47 13.42
N THR A 134 18.35 -6.57 14.15
CA THR A 134 19.42 -7.47 14.58
C THR A 134 19.73 -8.51 13.51
N ASP A 135 20.98 -8.94 13.45
CA ASP A 135 21.46 -9.94 12.47
C ASP A 135 20.70 -11.26 12.60
N ALA A 136 20.45 -11.73 13.82
CA ALA A 136 19.68 -12.95 14.08
C ALA A 136 18.21 -12.84 13.62
N SER A 137 17.61 -11.63 13.71
CA SER A 137 16.26 -11.41 13.18
C SER A 137 16.24 -11.41 11.66
N PHE A 138 17.25 -10.84 11.01
CA PHE A 138 17.39 -10.90 9.56
C PHE A 138 17.48 -12.34 9.04
N ASP A 139 18.30 -13.18 9.66
CA ASP A 139 18.43 -14.58 9.23
C ASP A 139 17.12 -15.34 9.34
N LYS A 140 16.38 -15.12 10.42
CA LYS A 140 15.06 -15.72 10.61
C LYS A 140 14.02 -15.23 9.58
N GLU A 141 13.95 -13.92 9.35
CA GLU A 141 12.97 -13.36 8.40
C GLU A 141 13.33 -13.70 6.96
N ARG A 142 14.58 -13.90 6.63
CA ARG A 142 15.04 -14.41 5.33
C ARG A 142 14.38 -15.75 4.98
N GLU A 143 14.37 -16.69 5.93
CA GLU A 143 13.72 -17.99 5.76
C GLU A 143 12.19 -17.87 5.57
N ILE A 144 11.56 -16.95 6.30
CA ILE A 144 10.11 -16.69 6.20
C ILE A 144 9.76 -16.12 4.82
N VAL A 145 10.48 -15.11 4.35
CA VAL A 145 10.27 -14.50 3.03
C VAL A 145 10.51 -15.51 1.90
N GLU A 146 11.52 -16.38 2.05
CA GLU A 146 11.76 -17.46 1.07
C GLU A 146 10.60 -18.47 1.05
N GLU A 147 10.02 -18.80 2.19
CA GLU A 147 8.86 -19.71 2.26
C GLU A 147 7.59 -19.06 1.67
N GLU A 148 7.37 -17.78 1.90
CA GLU A 148 6.29 -17.03 1.25
C GLU A 148 6.43 -17.03 -0.27
N TRP A 149 7.64 -16.72 -0.77
CA TRP A 149 7.93 -16.80 -2.20
C TRP A 149 7.64 -18.20 -2.76
N ARG A 150 8.06 -19.25 -2.05
CA ARG A 150 7.87 -20.65 -2.47
C ARG A 150 6.39 -21.03 -2.50
N SER A 151 5.61 -20.57 -1.52
CA SER A 151 4.18 -20.84 -1.42
C SER A 151 3.35 -20.12 -2.50
N ASP A 152 3.86 -19.02 -3.04
CA ASP A 152 3.19 -18.21 -4.08
C ASP A 152 3.48 -18.70 -5.52
N LEU A 153 4.30 -19.75 -5.72
CA LEU A 153 4.71 -20.26 -7.05
C LEU A 153 3.60 -20.98 -7.86
N GLY A 154 2.33 -20.71 -7.57
CA GLY A 154 1.19 -21.27 -8.27
C GLY A 154 0.99 -20.74 -9.71
N LYS A 155 0.02 -21.33 -10.44
CA LYS A 155 -0.36 -20.94 -11.80
C LYS A 155 -0.55 -19.43 -11.98
N SER A 156 -1.31 -18.82 -11.09
CA SER A 156 -1.62 -17.38 -11.16
C SER A 156 -0.35 -16.52 -11.13
N LYS A 157 0.63 -16.90 -10.31
CA LYS A 157 1.91 -16.18 -10.22
C LYS A 157 2.75 -16.34 -11.47
N ARG A 158 2.81 -17.55 -12.04
CA ARG A 158 3.56 -17.79 -13.29
C ARG A 158 3.03 -16.94 -14.43
N LEU A 159 1.71 -16.96 -14.66
CA LEU A 159 1.05 -16.14 -15.69
C LEU A 159 1.21 -14.64 -15.40
N TYR A 160 1.07 -14.22 -14.14
CA TYR A 160 1.24 -12.83 -13.75
C TYR A 160 2.66 -12.32 -13.95
N ASN A 161 3.68 -13.10 -13.62
CA ASN A 161 5.08 -12.71 -13.79
C ASN A 161 5.41 -12.45 -15.27
N GLU A 162 5.03 -13.37 -16.18
CA GLU A 162 5.19 -13.16 -17.61
C GLU A 162 4.44 -11.91 -18.10
N PHE A 163 3.20 -11.73 -17.63
CA PHE A 163 2.41 -10.56 -17.98
C PHE A 163 3.00 -9.24 -17.48
N GLN A 164 3.57 -9.20 -16.28
CA GLN A 164 4.18 -8.00 -15.71
C GLN A 164 5.32 -7.44 -16.55
N GLU A 165 6.13 -8.28 -17.19
CA GLU A 165 7.22 -7.86 -18.06
C GLU A 165 6.70 -6.95 -19.19
N TYR A 166 5.53 -7.26 -19.74
CA TYR A 166 4.87 -6.44 -20.76
C TYR A 166 4.18 -5.22 -20.15
N LEU A 167 3.47 -5.42 -19.01
CA LEU A 167 2.73 -4.34 -18.37
C LEU A 167 3.64 -3.21 -17.91
N TYR A 168 4.81 -3.54 -17.37
CA TYR A 168 5.76 -2.59 -16.79
C TYR A 168 7.01 -2.39 -17.65
N LYS A 169 6.99 -2.88 -18.88
CA LYS A 169 8.12 -2.78 -19.83
C LYS A 169 8.72 -1.37 -19.86
N ASN A 170 10.04 -1.30 -19.86
CA ASN A 170 10.83 -0.05 -19.86
C ASN A 170 10.59 0.84 -18.64
N SER A 171 10.28 0.26 -17.49
CA SER A 171 10.19 0.96 -16.22
C SER A 171 10.78 0.13 -15.08
N LYS A 172 11.17 0.79 -13.99
CA LYS A 172 11.67 0.11 -12.79
C LYS A 172 10.66 -0.89 -12.18
N PHE A 173 9.37 -0.73 -12.45
CA PHE A 173 8.35 -1.68 -11.98
C PHE A 173 8.57 -3.11 -12.50
N ALA A 174 9.11 -3.28 -13.70
CA ALA A 174 9.42 -4.60 -14.25
C ALA A 174 10.50 -5.35 -13.46
N GLU A 175 11.41 -4.60 -12.81
CA GLU A 175 12.60 -5.11 -12.15
C GLU A 175 12.48 -5.13 -10.61
N ARG A 176 11.43 -4.54 -10.04
CA ARG A 176 11.28 -4.27 -8.60
C ARG A 176 10.01 -4.89 -8.03
N GLN A 177 9.79 -6.19 -8.30
CA GLN A 177 8.68 -6.90 -7.66
C GLN A 177 8.85 -6.88 -6.13
N PRO A 178 7.79 -6.62 -5.35
CA PRO A 178 7.89 -6.51 -3.89
C PRO A 178 8.47 -7.74 -3.19
N ILE A 179 8.22 -8.95 -3.71
CA ILE A 179 8.80 -10.19 -3.17
C ILE A 179 10.32 -10.27 -3.39
N GLY A 180 10.85 -9.53 -4.36
CA GLY A 180 12.25 -9.40 -4.65
C GLY A 180 12.89 -10.55 -5.42
N ASP A 181 14.22 -10.61 -5.33
CA ASP A 181 15.08 -11.64 -5.91
C ASP A 181 15.61 -12.57 -4.81
N MET A 182 15.39 -13.87 -4.97
CA MET A 182 15.78 -14.85 -3.94
C MET A 182 17.29 -15.04 -3.82
N GLU A 183 18.08 -14.73 -4.85
CA GLU A 183 19.54 -14.75 -4.73
C GLU A 183 20.01 -13.62 -3.80
N ILE A 184 19.40 -12.43 -3.94
CA ILE A 184 19.68 -11.30 -3.07
C ILE A 184 19.15 -11.58 -1.66
N ILE A 185 17.91 -12.07 -1.52
CA ILE A 185 17.33 -12.39 -0.20
C ILE A 185 18.19 -13.39 0.57
N ARG A 186 18.80 -14.37 -0.10
CA ARG A 186 19.68 -15.36 0.53
C ARG A 186 21.08 -14.82 0.88
N SER A 187 21.55 -13.78 0.21
CA SER A 187 22.95 -13.35 0.26
C SER A 187 23.20 -11.90 0.67
N PHE A 188 22.15 -11.06 0.85
CA PHE A 188 22.33 -9.65 1.23
C PHE A 188 23.12 -9.51 2.55
N SER A 189 23.94 -8.46 2.65
CA SER A 189 24.56 -8.09 3.91
C SER A 189 23.56 -7.37 4.83
N TYR A 190 23.68 -7.55 6.14
CA TYR A 190 22.80 -6.86 7.09
C TYR A 190 22.87 -5.34 6.93
N GLU A 191 24.03 -4.81 6.60
CA GLU A 191 24.21 -3.38 6.35
C GLU A 191 23.47 -2.91 5.09
N THR A 192 23.35 -3.74 4.07
CA THR A 192 22.53 -3.46 2.87
C THR A 192 21.07 -3.30 3.24
N ALA A 193 20.54 -4.16 4.10
CA ALA A 193 19.16 -4.06 4.58
C ALA A 193 18.94 -2.86 5.52
N LYS A 194 19.87 -2.63 6.47
CA LYS A 194 19.84 -1.46 7.35
C LYS A 194 19.91 -0.15 6.57
N ARG A 195 20.66 -0.11 5.45
CA ARG A 195 20.72 1.04 4.53
C ARG A 195 19.36 1.37 3.95
N PHE A 196 18.57 0.37 3.52
CA PHE A 196 17.21 0.61 3.03
C PHE A 196 16.33 1.28 4.11
N TYR A 197 16.33 0.74 5.33
CA TYR A 197 15.58 1.33 6.44
C TYR A 197 16.07 2.77 6.74
N TYR A 198 17.36 3.00 6.82
CA TYR A 198 17.95 4.32 7.07
C TYR A 198 17.55 5.34 6.01
N ASP A 199 17.58 4.96 4.74
CA ASP A 199 17.32 5.85 3.62
C ASP A 199 15.83 6.23 3.49
N TRP A 200 14.94 5.30 3.78
CA TRP A 200 13.53 5.46 3.39
C TRP A 200 12.56 5.58 4.58
N TYR A 201 12.87 5.04 5.76
CA TYR A 201 11.99 5.15 6.94
C TYR A 201 12.21 6.50 7.64
N ARG A 202 11.62 7.54 7.07
CA ARG A 202 11.78 8.93 7.49
C ARG A 202 10.47 9.72 7.43
N PRO A 203 10.24 10.65 8.38
CA PRO A 203 8.95 11.30 8.56
C PRO A 203 8.43 12.07 7.35
N ASN A 204 9.29 12.68 6.53
CA ASN A 204 8.86 13.41 5.34
C ASN A 204 8.29 12.51 4.21
N LEU A 205 8.46 11.19 4.32
CA LEU A 205 7.83 10.20 3.45
C LEU A 205 6.66 9.49 4.12
N MET A 206 6.32 9.84 5.37
CA MET A 206 5.31 9.16 6.15
C MET A 206 4.06 10.02 6.39
N GLY A 207 2.96 9.32 6.62
CA GLY A 207 1.73 9.90 7.11
C GLY A 207 0.88 8.90 7.86
N ILE A 208 0.06 9.40 8.79
CA ILE A 208 -0.87 8.58 9.56
C ILE A 208 -2.30 9.03 9.30
N ILE A 209 -3.18 8.04 9.14
CA ILE A 209 -4.62 8.23 9.05
C ILE A 209 -5.24 7.56 10.27
N ALA A 210 -5.98 8.32 11.06
CA ALA A 210 -6.69 7.83 12.25
C ALA A 210 -8.19 8.11 12.09
N VAL A 211 -9.00 7.06 12.11
CA VAL A 211 -10.46 7.16 12.01
C VAL A 211 -11.10 6.27 13.07
N GLY A 212 -12.00 6.81 13.90
CA GLY A 212 -12.64 5.98 14.90
C GLY A 212 -13.40 6.73 15.99
N ASP A 213 -13.85 5.98 16.98
CA ASP A 213 -14.57 6.48 18.15
C ASP A 213 -13.59 6.98 19.21
N PHE A 214 -13.17 8.23 19.05
CA PHE A 214 -12.23 8.92 19.92
C PHE A 214 -12.35 10.45 19.80
N ASP A 215 -11.76 11.20 20.73
CA ASP A 215 -11.58 12.64 20.60
C ASP A 215 -10.42 12.95 19.61
N PRO A 216 -10.68 13.63 18.49
CA PRO A 216 -9.66 13.94 17.49
C PRO A 216 -8.50 14.80 18.02
N ASN A 217 -8.75 15.69 18.98
CA ASN A 217 -7.71 16.53 19.58
C ASN A 217 -6.78 15.73 20.48
N TYR A 218 -7.31 14.72 21.17
CA TYR A 218 -6.51 13.79 21.93
C TYR A 218 -5.56 12.99 21.04
N VAL A 219 -6.09 12.42 19.94
CA VAL A 219 -5.28 11.67 18.97
C VAL A 219 -4.23 12.55 18.30
N LYS A 220 -4.56 13.80 17.97
CA LYS A 220 -3.60 14.77 17.45
C LYS A 220 -2.40 14.93 18.40
N LYS A 221 -2.66 15.13 19.70
CA LYS A 221 -1.58 15.25 20.70
C LYS A 221 -0.71 14.02 20.81
N ILE A 222 -1.31 12.82 20.71
CA ILE A 222 -0.54 11.56 20.72
C ILE A 222 0.35 11.47 19.47
N ILE A 223 -0.14 11.82 18.30
CA ILE A 223 0.62 11.83 17.05
C ILE A 223 1.80 12.84 17.16
N GLU A 224 1.52 14.06 17.60
CA GLU A 224 2.56 15.07 17.80
C GLU A 224 3.64 14.60 18.79
N LYS A 225 3.24 14.02 19.93
CA LYS A 225 4.16 13.47 20.93
C LYS A 225 5.11 12.40 20.38
N ASN A 226 4.58 11.50 19.54
CA ASN A 226 5.32 10.31 19.11
C ASN A 226 6.12 10.52 17.82
N PHE A 227 5.63 11.33 16.87
CA PHE A 227 6.25 11.47 15.56
C PHE A 227 7.08 12.75 15.37
N SER A 228 6.92 13.78 16.21
CA SER A 228 7.64 15.05 16.04
C SER A 228 9.16 14.95 16.19
N LYS A 229 9.63 13.98 16.98
CA LYS A 229 11.06 13.76 17.26
C LYS A 229 11.77 12.87 16.25
N LEU A 230 11.02 12.27 15.31
CA LEU A 230 11.62 11.45 14.26
C LEU A 230 12.41 12.34 13.30
N GLU A 231 13.59 11.89 12.91
CA GLU A 231 14.52 12.64 12.07
C GLU A 231 14.47 12.19 10.60
N ASN A 232 14.67 13.13 9.70
CA ASN A 232 14.89 12.84 8.27
C ASN A 232 16.37 12.52 8.06
N LYS A 233 16.73 11.25 8.18
CA LYS A 233 18.14 10.76 8.18
C LYS A 233 18.79 10.75 6.79
N SER A 234 18.02 10.84 5.71
CA SER A 234 18.50 10.77 4.33
C SER A 234 17.77 11.77 3.44
N ASN A 235 18.43 12.21 2.37
CA ASN A 235 17.87 13.11 1.36
C ASN A 235 17.61 12.42 0.01
N ARG A 236 17.63 11.09 -0.04
CA ARG A 236 17.34 10.34 -1.27
C ARG A 236 15.95 10.70 -1.80
N ILE A 237 15.85 10.86 -3.12
CA ILE A 237 14.60 11.23 -3.79
C ILE A 237 13.94 9.97 -4.34
N PRO A 238 12.65 9.71 -4.01
CA PRO A 238 11.92 8.60 -4.61
C PRO A 238 11.89 8.70 -6.14
N PRO A 239 11.99 7.57 -6.87
CA PRO A 239 11.95 7.56 -8.32
C PRO A 239 10.59 8.00 -8.87
N ASP A 240 10.55 8.39 -10.14
CA ASP A 240 9.28 8.67 -10.81
C ASP A 240 8.49 7.38 -11.04
N THR A 241 7.19 7.45 -10.78
CA THR A 241 6.24 6.32 -10.84
C THR A 241 5.33 6.38 -12.06
N LEU A 242 5.62 7.25 -13.03
CA LEU A 242 4.91 7.31 -14.29
C LEU A 242 5.34 6.16 -15.20
N LEU A 243 4.40 5.33 -15.60
CA LEU A 243 4.65 4.29 -16.59
C LEU A 243 4.73 4.86 -18.00
N PRO A 244 5.66 4.39 -18.83
CA PRO A 244 5.71 4.77 -20.23
C PRO A 244 4.44 4.33 -20.96
N LYS A 245 4.02 5.13 -21.94
CA LYS A 245 2.94 4.75 -22.85
C LYS A 245 3.46 3.72 -23.84
N TYR A 246 2.57 2.84 -24.30
CA TYR A 246 2.84 2.03 -25.47
C TYR A 246 2.51 2.83 -26.74
N ASN A 247 3.37 2.71 -27.73
CA ASN A 247 3.16 3.30 -29.05
C ASN A 247 2.54 2.32 -30.04
N GLU A 248 2.37 1.07 -29.62
CA GLU A 248 1.86 -0.04 -30.42
C GLU A 248 0.97 -0.96 -29.59
N THR A 249 0.13 -1.72 -30.25
CA THR A 249 -0.64 -2.80 -29.62
C THR A 249 0.27 -4.00 -29.41
N ILE A 250 0.36 -4.47 -28.16
CA ILE A 250 1.11 -5.68 -27.81
C ILE A 250 0.11 -6.83 -27.68
N PHE A 251 0.38 -7.91 -28.40
CA PHE A 251 -0.36 -9.16 -28.28
C PHE A 251 0.45 -10.13 -27.42
N LEU A 252 -0.14 -10.58 -26.32
CA LEU A 252 0.44 -11.58 -25.44
C LEU A 252 -0.46 -12.81 -25.42
N ASN A 253 0.08 -13.96 -25.79
CA ASN A 253 -0.59 -15.25 -25.67
C ASN A 253 0.15 -16.09 -24.64
N GLN A 254 -0.54 -16.47 -23.56
CA GLN A 254 0.01 -17.21 -22.44
C GLN A 254 -0.76 -18.51 -22.26
N SER A 255 -0.06 -19.55 -21.87
CA SER A 255 -0.68 -20.82 -21.50
C SER A 255 0.01 -21.41 -20.27
N ASP A 256 -0.75 -22.10 -19.45
CA ASP A 256 -0.25 -22.87 -18.31
C ASP A 256 -1.00 -24.20 -18.22
N LYS A 257 -0.29 -25.28 -17.88
CA LYS A 257 -0.88 -26.63 -17.80
C LYS A 257 -2.04 -26.76 -16.81
N GLU A 258 -2.09 -25.86 -15.82
CA GLU A 258 -3.14 -25.81 -14.79
C GLU A 258 -4.24 -24.81 -15.15
N GLN A 259 -4.16 -24.13 -16.32
CA GLN A 259 -5.17 -23.19 -16.76
C GLN A 259 -6.33 -23.94 -17.43
N THR A 260 -7.51 -23.87 -16.83
CA THR A 260 -8.71 -24.54 -17.31
C THR A 260 -9.64 -23.64 -18.13
N ASN A 261 -9.51 -22.32 -17.94
CA ASN A 261 -10.36 -21.32 -18.58
C ASN A 261 -9.57 -20.51 -19.61
N ILE A 262 -10.26 -20.03 -20.64
CA ILE A 262 -9.72 -19.05 -21.57
C ILE A 262 -10.06 -17.67 -21.04
N LEU A 263 -9.05 -16.82 -20.88
CA LEU A 263 -9.21 -15.42 -20.49
C LEU A 263 -8.72 -14.53 -21.63
N PHE A 264 -9.59 -13.67 -22.13
CA PHE A 264 -9.24 -12.62 -23.07
C PHE A 264 -9.33 -11.26 -22.39
N THR A 265 -8.25 -10.49 -22.41
CA THR A 265 -8.20 -9.18 -21.74
C THR A 265 -7.62 -8.13 -22.68
N ILE A 266 -8.32 -7.00 -22.83
CA ILE A 266 -7.80 -5.81 -23.48
C ILE A 266 -7.46 -4.80 -22.41
N ARG A 267 -6.23 -4.28 -22.40
CA ARG A 267 -5.77 -3.30 -21.42
C ARG A 267 -5.29 -2.01 -22.09
N ASN A 268 -5.74 -0.89 -21.55
CA ASN A 268 -5.32 0.43 -22.01
C ASN A 268 -4.81 1.25 -20.82
N LYS A 269 -3.54 1.72 -20.89
CA LYS A 269 -2.95 2.59 -19.89
C LYS A 269 -3.33 4.05 -20.15
N SER A 270 -3.66 4.76 -19.10
CA SER A 270 -3.94 6.19 -19.13
C SER A 270 -3.28 6.91 -17.94
N LYS A 271 -3.04 8.21 -18.09
CA LYS A 271 -2.59 9.02 -16.96
C LYS A 271 -3.70 9.06 -15.90
N LYS A 272 -3.31 8.82 -14.64
CA LYS A 272 -4.25 8.85 -13.51
C LYS A 272 -4.89 10.23 -13.37
N LEU A 273 -6.20 10.25 -13.29
CA LEU A 273 -6.99 11.45 -13.05
C LEU A 273 -6.86 11.85 -11.56
N LYS A 274 -6.19 12.96 -11.29
CA LYS A 274 -6.10 13.49 -9.92
C LYS A 274 -7.37 14.25 -9.58
N LEU A 275 -8.04 13.87 -8.48
CA LEU A 275 -9.28 14.50 -8.02
C LEU A 275 -9.03 15.82 -7.29
N HIS A 276 -8.60 16.87 -8.01
CA HIS A 276 -8.31 18.18 -7.42
C HIS A 276 -9.40 19.23 -7.68
N THR A 277 -10.22 19.06 -8.70
CA THR A 277 -11.26 20.01 -9.10
C THR A 277 -12.60 19.33 -9.31
N VAL A 278 -13.66 20.13 -9.33
CA VAL A 278 -15.02 19.67 -9.67
C VAL A 278 -15.04 19.02 -11.06
N ARG A 279 -14.28 19.56 -12.04
CA ARG A 279 -14.12 18.94 -13.37
C ARG A 279 -13.56 17.52 -13.26
N ASN A 280 -12.51 17.33 -12.47
CA ASN A 280 -11.90 16.01 -12.31
C ASN A 280 -12.86 15.01 -11.64
N ALA A 281 -13.59 15.43 -10.61
CA ALA A 281 -14.59 14.60 -9.95
C ALA A 281 -15.72 14.21 -10.92
N ARG A 282 -16.25 15.18 -11.69
CA ARG A 282 -17.26 14.93 -12.73
C ARG A 282 -16.76 13.94 -13.78
N THR A 283 -15.53 14.12 -14.26
CA THR A 283 -14.93 13.19 -15.24
C THR A 283 -14.80 11.79 -14.65
N SER A 284 -14.37 11.66 -13.38
CA SER A 284 -14.31 10.35 -12.70
C SER A 284 -15.69 9.69 -12.60
N SER A 285 -16.72 10.46 -12.24
CA SER A 285 -18.11 9.94 -12.20
C SER A 285 -18.60 9.50 -13.57
N ILE A 286 -18.28 10.24 -14.62
CA ILE A 286 -18.64 9.84 -16.01
C ILE A 286 -17.98 8.51 -16.37
N TYR A 287 -16.71 8.30 -16.02
CA TYR A 287 -16.06 7.00 -16.28
C TYR A 287 -16.75 5.86 -15.51
N ASN A 288 -17.13 6.08 -14.26
CA ASN A 288 -17.85 5.05 -13.50
C ASN A 288 -19.21 4.73 -14.16
N PHE A 289 -19.98 5.74 -14.55
CA PHE A 289 -21.25 5.51 -15.28
C PHE A 289 -21.07 4.76 -16.61
N ILE A 290 -19.98 5.07 -17.34
CA ILE A 290 -19.70 4.33 -18.59
C ILE A 290 -19.39 2.87 -18.28
N ILE A 291 -18.59 2.61 -17.24
CA ILE A 291 -18.26 1.25 -16.77
C ILE A 291 -19.56 0.50 -16.40
N ASP A 292 -20.42 1.11 -15.59
CA ASP A 292 -21.68 0.51 -15.16
C ASP A 292 -22.58 0.18 -16.37
N ILE A 293 -22.78 1.15 -17.28
CA ILE A 293 -23.60 0.94 -18.49
C ILE A 293 -23.06 -0.17 -19.39
N VAL A 294 -21.73 -0.27 -19.52
CA VAL A 294 -21.12 -1.33 -20.35
C VAL A 294 -21.28 -2.68 -19.68
N ASN A 295 -21.09 -2.76 -18.37
CA ASN A 295 -21.28 -4.00 -17.61
C ASN A 295 -22.74 -4.47 -17.66
N ASP A 296 -23.71 -3.57 -17.46
CA ASP A 296 -25.14 -3.88 -17.61
C ASP A 296 -25.48 -4.44 -19.01
N ARG A 297 -24.79 -3.94 -20.05
CA ARG A 297 -24.98 -4.46 -21.41
C ARG A 297 -24.37 -5.85 -21.60
N PHE A 298 -23.22 -6.14 -21.00
CA PHE A 298 -22.64 -7.49 -21.01
C PHE A 298 -23.56 -8.48 -20.29
N ASP A 299 -24.10 -8.11 -19.14
CA ASP A 299 -25.06 -8.94 -18.40
C ASP A 299 -26.34 -9.19 -19.22
N ALA A 300 -26.91 -8.13 -19.82
CA ALA A 300 -28.11 -8.24 -20.66
C ALA A 300 -27.89 -9.07 -21.94
N LEU A 301 -26.71 -9.10 -22.52
CA LEU A 301 -26.33 -9.95 -23.62
C LEU A 301 -26.24 -11.41 -23.20
N ASN A 302 -25.62 -11.67 -22.03
CA ASN A 302 -25.49 -13.01 -21.48
C ASN A 302 -26.88 -13.65 -21.19
N ASP A 303 -27.83 -12.85 -20.72
CA ASP A 303 -29.22 -13.31 -20.44
C ASP A 303 -30.06 -13.60 -21.70
N LYS A 304 -29.80 -12.89 -22.79
CA LYS A 304 -30.65 -12.92 -23.99
C LYS A 304 -30.17 -13.84 -25.11
N GLU A 305 -28.87 -14.01 -25.20
CA GLU A 305 -28.24 -14.76 -26.26
C GLU A 305 -27.37 -15.87 -25.69
N LYS A 306 -27.32 -17.03 -26.37
CA LYS A 306 -26.32 -18.08 -26.03
C LYS A 306 -24.95 -17.60 -26.49
N ILE A 307 -24.34 -16.73 -25.68
CA ILE A 307 -23.02 -16.20 -25.95
C ILE A 307 -21.99 -17.16 -25.36
N ASN A 308 -20.86 -17.36 -26.04
CA ASN A 308 -19.82 -18.31 -25.64
C ASN A 308 -18.84 -17.71 -24.65
N TYR A 309 -19.31 -16.98 -23.59
CA TYR A 309 -18.51 -16.57 -22.47
C TYR A 309 -19.30 -16.70 -21.16
N ASP A 310 -18.62 -17.01 -20.08
CA ASP A 310 -19.22 -17.12 -18.76
C ASP A 310 -19.35 -15.75 -18.08
N ILE A 311 -18.34 -14.89 -18.24
CA ILE A 311 -18.25 -13.57 -17.63
C ILE A 311 -17.59 -12.60 -18.62
N ALA A 312 -18.15 -11.41 -18.75
CA ALA A 312 -17.50 -10.27 -19.40
C ALA A 312 -17.73 -9.01 -18.58
N PHE A 313 -16.69 -8.23 -18.38
CA PHE A 313 -16.80 -6.95 -17.68
C PHE A 313 -15.70 -5.98 -18.11
N ILE A 314 -15.93 -4.70 -17.89
CA ILE A 314 -14.92 -3.66 -17.96
C ILE A 314 -14.69 -3.10 -16.56
N ASN A 315 -13.46 -2.78 -16.24
CA ASN A 315 -13.11 -2.14 -14.97
C ASN A 315 -11.97 -1.13 -15.15
N LYS A 316 -11.80 -0.26 -14.16
CA LYS A 316 -10.71 0.68 -14.07
C LYS A 316 -9.97 0.48 -12.76
N PHE A 317 -8.65 0.34 -12.82
CA PHE A 317 -7.82 0.21 -11.63
C PHE A 317 -6.53 1.04 -11.75
N SER A 318 -5.94 1.36 -10.61
CA SER A 318 -4.67 2.08 -10.56
C SER A 318 -3.51 1.10 -10.65
N LEU A 319 -2.65 1.29 -11.65
CA LEU A 319 -1.39 0.57 -11.78
C LEU A 319 -0.31 1.16 -10.88
N THR A 320 -0.26 2.50 -10.84
CA THR A 320 0.69 3.26 -10.03
C THR A 320 0.00 4.50 -9.47
N SER A 321 0.69 5.28 -8.65
CA SER A 321 0.19 6.58 -8.18
C SER A 321 -0.05 7.59 -9.31
N LYS A 322 0.49 7.36 -10.52
CA LYS A 322 0.39 8.24 -11.69
C LYS A 322 -0.28 7.63 -12.92
N THR A 323 -0.53 6.32 -12.92
CA THR A 323 -1.06 5.59 -14.08
C THR A 323 -2.26 4.73 -13.68
N ASP A 324 -3.36 4.86 -14.42
CA ASP A 324 -4.53 3.99 -14.37
C ASP A 324 -4.54 3.05 -15.60
N ALA A 325 -5.26 1.95 -15.50
CA ALA A 325 -5.60 1.08 -16.63
C ALA A 325 -7.10 0.80 -16.67
N PHE A 326 -7.62 0.68 -17.89
CA PHE A 326 -8.91 0.06 -18.17
C PHE A 326 -8.67 -1.34 -18.73
N PHE A 327 -9.50 -2.29 -18.38
CA PHE A 327 -9.48 -3.65 -18.91
C PHE A 327 -10.89 -4.23 -18.92
#